data_954f5b3f89e7a188d408ab838330d704
#
_entry.id   954f5b3f89e7a188d408ab838330d704
#
_cell.length_a   1.000
_cell.length_b   1.000
_cell.length_c   1.000
_cell.angle_alpha   90.00
_cell.angle_beta   90.00
_cell.angle_gamma   90.00
#
_symmetry.space_group_name_H-M   'P 1'
#
loop_
_entity.id
_entity.type
_entity.pdbx_description
1 polymer ?
#
loop_
_entity_poly.entity_id
_entity_poly.type
_entity_poly.pdbx_seq_one_letter_code
_entity_poly.pdbx_strand_id
1 'polypeptide(L)'
;MGEKFNISNLNLYYGDFHALKDVDLSINEKEITAFIGPSGCGKSTFLKCLNRMNDLVQGCKITGQVLLDGEDIYSGMDVNLLRRRVGMVFQKPNPFPMSIYDNIAYGPRTHGIHSKAKLDEIVEKSLRDAAIWDEVKDRLKKSALGMSGGQQQRLCIARALAVDPEVILMDEPTSALDPISTSKIEDLAVELKKKYTIIMVTHNMQQAVRVSDKTVFFLLGEVIESGDTEKLFSVPQDKRTEDYITGRFG
;
A
#
# COMPACT_ATOMS: atom_id res chain seq x y z
N MET A 1 15.48 10.04 -10.23
CA MET A 1 14.15 9.70 -9.67
C MET A 1 13.83 10.77 -8.65
N GLY A 2 12.60 11.29 -8.67
CA GLY A 2 12.15 12.30 -7.68
C GLY A 2 11.80 11.63 -6.35
N GLU A 3 11.87 12.40 -5.27
CA GLU A 3 11.38 11.98 -3.97
C GLU A 3 9.86 12.14 -3.93
N LYS A 4 9.13 11.06 -3.61
CA LYS A 4 7.66 11.06 -3.54
C LYS A 4 7.16 11.43 -2.15
N PHE A 5 7.72 10.78 -1.12
CA PHE A 5 7.49 11.15 0.27
C PHE A 5 8.79 11.51 0.95
N ASN A 6 8.74 12.59 1.75
CA ASN A 6 9.77 12.93 2.74
C ASN A 6 9.13 12.95 4.12
N ILE A 7 9.62 12.11 5.01
CA ILE A 7 9.13 11.98 6.38
C ILE A 7 10.22 12.41 7.32
N SER A 8 9.91 13.33 8.23
CA SER A 8 10.87 13.87 9.20
C SER A 8 10.30 13.87 10.61
N ASN A 9 11.04 13.21 11.51
CA ASN A 9 10.75 13.14 12.94
C ASN A 9 9.27 12.75 13.24
N LEU A 10 8.76 11.77 12.48
CA LEU A 10 7.36 11.32 12.63
C LEU A 10 7.20 10.50 13.90
N ASN A 11 6.34 10.97 14.79
CA ASN A 11 5.94 10.28 16.00
C ASN A 11 4.43 10.03 15.99
N LEU A 12 4.02 8.85 16.46
CA LEU A 12 2.60 8.51 16.59
C LEU A 12 2.31 7.87 17.95
N TYR A 13 1.26 8.34 18.58
CA TYR A 13 0.77 7.85 19.86
C TYR A 13 -0.68 7.36 19.73
N TYR A 14 -0.98 6.23 20.37
CA TYR A 14 -2.34 5.77 20.66
C TYR A 14 -2.57 5.92 22.17
N GLY A 15 -3.23 7.01 22.58
CA GLY A 15 -3.25 7.38 24.00
C GLY A 15 -1.83 7.59 24.52
N ASP A 16 -1.42 6.84 25.53
CA ASP A 16 -0.08 6.89 26.12
C ASP A 16 0.95 5.97 25.42
N PHE A 17 0.50 5.09 24.52
CA PHE A 17 1.38 4.18 23.81
C PHE A 17 2.08 4.85 22.63
N HIS A 18 3.42 4.96 22.70
CA HIS A 18 4.26 5.52 21.63
C HIS A 18 4.53 4.46 20.56
N ALA A 19 3.73 4.45 19.51
CA ALA A 19 3.71 3.41 18.47
C ALA A 19 4.74 3.63 17.35
N LEU A 20 5.03 4.89 16.99
CA LEU A 20 6.10 5.25 16.06
C LEU A 20 6.98 6.31 16.70
N LYS A 21 8.29 6.15 16.57
CA LYS A 21 9.30 6.93 17.30
C LYS A 21 10.31 7.51 16.34
N ASP A 22 10.32 8.84 16.23
CA ASP A 22 11.30 9.63 15.49
C ASP A 22 11.63 9.04 14.10
N VAL A 23 10.58 8.70 13.33
CA VAL A 23 10.76 8.06 12.03
C VAL A 23 11.17 9.11 11.00
N ASP A 24 12.37 8.93 10.45
CA ASP A 24 12.90 9.66 9.30
C ASP A 24 13.03 8.71 8.11
N LEU A 25 12.41 9.05 6.97
CA LEU A 25 12.42 8.19 5.78
C LEU A 25 12.11 9.00 4.53
N SER A 26 12.84 8.72 3.44
CA SER A 26 12.46 9.16 2.10
C SER A 26 12.04 7.99 1.22
N ILE A 27 11.02 8.20 0.40
CA ILE A 27 10.46 7.22 -0.54
C ILE A 27 10.47 7.85 -1.92
N ASN A 28 11.10 7.18 -2.87
CA ASN A 28 11.20 7.70 -4.24
C ASN A 28 9.96 7.35 -5.07
N GLU A 29 9.77 8.11 -6.15
CA GLU A 29 8.71 7.83 -7.13
C GLU A 29 9.02 6.59 -7.98
N LYS A 30 7.96 5.88 -8.41
CA LYS A 30 8.02 4.77 -9.38
C LYS A 30 8.97 3.64 -8.99
N GLU A 31 9.04 3.36 -7.70
CA GLU A 31 9.71 2.17 -7.16
C GLU A 31 8.77 1.45 -6.18
N ILE A 32 9.10 0.21 -5.86
CA ILE A 32 8.45 -0.55 -4.80
C ILE A 32 9.31 -0.45 -3.56
N THR A 33 8.81 0.21 -2.51
CA THR A 33 9.42 0.21 -1.18
C THR A 33 8.70 -0.80 -0.29
N ALA A 34 9.41 -1.83 0.18
CA ALA A 34 8.88 -2.83 1.11
C ALA A 34 9.21 -2.49 2.56
N PHE A 35 8.23 -2.58 3.45
CA PHE A 35 8.43 -2.50 4.89
C PHE A 35 8.41 -3.90 5.49
N ILE A 36 9.52 -4.30 6.12
CA ILE A 36 9.70 -5.58 6.80
C ILE A 36 9.91 -5.38 8.30
N GLY A 37 9.74 -6.44 9.09
CA GLY A 37 9.93 -6.43 10.54
C GLY A 37 8.92 -7.31 11.27
N PRO A 38 9.11 -7.55 12.58
CA PRO A 38 8.22 -8.38 13.38
C PRO A 38 6.76 -7.88 13.39
N SER A 39 5.83 -8.75 13.73
CA SER A 39 4.43 -8.36 13.93
C SER A 39 4.33 -7.32 15.07
N GLY A 40 3.50 -6.29 14.87
CA GLY A 40 3.31 -5.23 15.86
C GLY A 40 4.42 -4.18 15.95
N CYS A 41 5.46 -4.22 15.11
CA CYS A 41 6.56 -3.24 15.16
C CYS A 41 6.25 -1.86 14.55
N GLY A 42 5.01 -1.60 14.07
CA GLY A 42 4.59 -0.27 13.58
C GLY A 42 4.44 -0.12 12.07
N LYS A 43 4.76 -1.12 11.23
CA LYS A 43 4.70 -1.04 9.75
C LYS A 43 3.36 -0.55 9.20
N SER A 44 2.27 -1.24 9.55
CA SER A 44 0.92 -0.88 9.10
C SER A 44 0.45 0.44 9.71
N THR A 45 0.90 0.77 10.92
CA THR A 45 0.67 2.08 11.54
C THR A 45 1.34 3.18 10.71
N PHE A 46 2.61 3.00 10.36
CA PHE A 46 3.34 3.95 9.51
C PHE A 46 2.70 4.06 8.11
N LEU A 47 2.38 2.92 7.48
CA LEU A 47 1.71 2.92 6.17
C LEU A 47 0.42 3.78 6.19
N LYS A 48 -0.38 3.67 7.25
CA LYS A 48 -1.62 4.44 7.44
C LYS A 48 -1.40 5.93 7.75
N CYS A 49 -0.20 6.33 8.15
CA CYS A 49 0.13 7.75 8.26
C CYS A 49 0.18 8.42 6.89
N LEU A 50 0.65 7.71 5.85
CA LEU A 50 0.86 8.27 4.51
C LEU A 50 -0.43 8.69 3.78
N ASN A 51 -1.60 8.19 4.23
CA ASN A 51 -2.91 8.58 3.71
C ASN A 51 -3.89 9.05 4.80
N ARG A 52 -3.37 9.35 5.99
CA ARG A 52 -4.15 9.85 7.13
C ARG A 52 -5.29 8.93 7.57
N MET A 53 -5.14 7.60 7.38
CA MET A 53 -6.13 6.64 7.90
C MET A 53 -6.10 6.56 9.43
N ASN A 54 -4.99 6.91 10.07
CA ASN A 54 -4.88 6.95 11.53
C ASN A 54 -5.73 8.06 12.16
N ASP A 55 -6.13 9.10 11.40
CA ASP A 55 -7.08 10.13 11.85
C ASP A 55 -8.43 9.54 12.28
N LEU A 56 -8.77 8.33 11.81
CA LEU A 56 -10.01 7.64 12.14
C LEU A 56 -9.92 6.88 13.50
N VAL A 57 -8.73 6.81 14.08
CA VAL A 57 -8.51 6.11 15.37
C VAL A 57 -8.61 7.12 16.51
N GLN A 58 -9.59 6.93 17.39
CA GLN A 58 -9.79 7.80 18.53
C GLN A 58 -8.56 7.79 19.45
N GLY A 59 -8.11 8.98 19.85
CA GLY A 59 -6.92 9.16 20.71
C GLY A 59 -5.60 9.01 19.96
N CYS A 60 -5.60 8.89 18.63
CA CYS A 60 -4.37 8.94 17.84
C CYS A 60 -3.83 10.38 17.79
N LYS A 61 -2.55 10.53 18.13
CA LYS A 61 -1.82 11.80 18.04
C LYS A 61 -0.57 11.59 17.19
N ILE A 62 -0.41 12.44 16.19
CA ILE A 62 0.73 12.42 15.27
C ILE A 62 1.47 13.74 15.35
N THR A 63 2.80 13.70 15.39
CA THR A 63 3.69 14.87 15.33
C THR A 63 4.83 14.58 14.35
N GLY A 64 5.59 15.60 13.99
CA GLY A 64 6.57 15.52 12.90
C GLY A 64 5.97 15.98 11.58
N GLN A 65 6.64 15.68 10.48
CA GLN A 65 6.24 16.14 9.15
C GLN A 65 6.20 14.98 8.14
N VAL A 66 5.19 14.98 7.28
CA VAL A 66 5.08 14.07 6.15
C VAL A 66 4.77 14.88 4.90
N LEU A 67 5.74 14.98 4.00
CA LEU A 67 5.60 15.68 2.73
C LEU A 67 5.29 14.69 1.60
N LEU A 68 4.26 14.97 0.81
CA LEU A 68 3.97 14.33 -0.47
C LEU A 68 4.25 15.35 -1.58
N ASP A 69 5.25 15.09 -2.42
CA ASP A 69 5.73 16.05 -3.43
C ASP A 69 6.05 17.44 -2.86
N GLY A 70 6.61 17.48 -1.64
CA GLY A 70 6.97 18.73 -0.95
C GLY A 70 5.82 19.41 -0.21
N GLU A 71 4.57 18.92 -0.27
CA GLU A 71 3.41 19.46 0.44
C GLU A 71 3.10 18.63 1.70
N ASP A 72 2.99 19.29 2.85
CA ASP A 72 2.71 18.61 4.12
C ASP A 72 1.26 18.09 4.16
N ILE A 73 1.11 16.77 4.26
CA ILE A 73 -0.20 16.12 4.26
C ILE A 73 -1.02 16.37 5.54
N TYR A 74 -0.38 16.80 6.64
CA TYR A 74 -1.04 17.13 7.91
C TYR A 74 -1.29 18.63 8.08
N SER A 75 -0.73 19.49 7.21
CA SER A 75 -0.81 20.93 7.28
C SER A 75 -1.58 21.52 6.08
N GLY A 76 -2.92 21.41 6.12
CA GLY A 76 -3.78 22.10 5.16
C GLY A 76 -4.21 21.31 3.93
N MET A 77 -3.62 20.16 3.64
CA MET A 77 -4.07 19.31 2.52
C MET A 77 -5.46 18.71 2.81
N ASP A 78 -6.38 18.83 1.86
CA ASP A 78 -7.69 18.16 1.93
C ASP A 78 -7.51 16.64 1.96
N VAL A 79 -8.09 15.98 2.95
CA VAL A 79 -7.93 14.54 3.16
C VAL A 79 -8.53 13.68 2.04
N ASN A 80 -9.57 14.18 1.35
CA ASN A 80 -10.18 13.46 0.23
C ASN A 80 -9.27 13.57 -1.01
N LEU A 81 -8.64 14.74 -1.21
CA LEU A 81 -7.64 14.91 -2.25
C LEU A 81 -6.42 14.02 -1.99
N LEU A 82 -5.93 13.98 -0.75
CA LEU A 82 -4.84 13.07 -0.36
C LEU A 82 -5.19 11.61 -0.67
N ARG A 83 -6.35 11.14 -0.21
CA ARG A 83 -6.78 9.73 -0.40
C ARG A 83 -7.10 9.37 -1.84
N ARG A 84 -7.35 10.35 -2.70
CA ARG A 84 -7.41 10.16 -4.15
C ARG A 84 -6.02 9.94 -4.74
N ARG A 85 -5.02 10.72 -4.30
CA ARG A 85 -3.63 10.61 -4.76
C ARG A 85 -2.94 9.37 -4.18
N VAL A 86 -3.30 8.95 -2.96
CA VAL A 86 -2.67 7.85 -2.21
C VAL A 86 -3.72 6.78 -1.91
N GLY A 87 -3.87 5.84 -2.83
CA GLY A 87 -4.79 4.70 -2.70
C GLY A 87 -4.29 3.64 -1.72
N MET A 88 -5.20 2.84 -1.16
CA MET A 88 -4.85 1.79 -0.19
C MET A 88 -5.54 0.47 -0.50
N VAL A 89 -4.75 -0.61 -0.44
CA VAL A 89 -5.18 -2.00 -0.51
C VAL A 89 -4.91 -2.65 0.85
N PHE A 90 -5.95 -3.21 1.46
CA PHE A 90 -5.90 -3.77 2.80
C PHE A 90 -5.49 -5.25 2.79
N GLN A 91 -5.02 -5.73 3.93
CA GLN A 91 -4.59 -7.11 4.16
C GLN A 91 -5.70 -8.13 3.82
N LYS A 92 -6.92 -7.88 4.30
CA LYS A 92 -8.09 -8.68 3.94
C LYS A 92 -8.80 -8.03 2.76
N PRO A 93 -9.10 -8.77 1.69
CA PRO A 93 -9.95 -8.26 0.62
C PRO A 93 -11.24 -7.69 1.18
N ASN A 94 -11.59 -6.49 0.77
CA ASN A 94 -12.77 -5.78 1.26
C ASN A 94 -13.63 -5.21 0.11
N PRO A 95 -14.07 -6.04 -0.83
CA PRO A 95 -14.98 -5.58 -1.86
C PRO A 95 -16.28 -5.08 -1.22
N PHE A 96 -16.84 -4.02 -1.77
CA PHE A 96 -18.15 -3.55 -1.35
C PHE A 96 -19.23 -4.61 -1.71
N PRO A 97 -20.33 -4.71 -0.95
CA PRO A 97 -21.43 -5.63 -1.24
C PRO A 97 -22.26 -5.16 -2.45
N MET A 98 -21.58 -5.00 -3.57
CA MET A 98 -22.07 -4.49 -4.86
C MET A 98 -21.60 -5.39 -5.99
N SER A 99 -21.98 -5.04 -7.22
CA SER A 99 -21.46 -5.71 -8.41
C SER A 99 -19.96 -5.46 -8.59
N ILE A 100 -19.30 -6.28 -9.41
CA ILE A 100 -17.90 -6.08 -9.81
C ILE A 100 -17.75 -4.71 -10.45
N TYR A 101 -18.65 -4.36 -11.38
CA TYR A 101 -18.67 -3.06 -12.04
C TYR A 101 -18.79 -1.89 -11.04
N ASP A 102 -19.74 -1.97 -10.12
CA ASP A 102 -20.00 -0.86 -9.20
C ASP A 102 -18.88 -0.70 -8.17
N ASN A 103 -18.15 -1.76 -7.80
CA ASN A 103 -16.94 -1.64 -6.99
C ASN A 103 -15.89 -0.72 -7.63
N ILE A 104 -15.69 -0.85 -8.94
CA ILE A 104 -14.71 -0.02 -9.67
C ILE A 104 -15.28 1.38 -9.94
N ALA A 105 -16.53 1.47 -10.38
CA ALA A 105 -17.17 2.73 -10.74
C ALA A 105 -17.47 3.63 -9.53
N TYR A 106 -17.40 3.11 -8.31
CA TYR A 106 -17.74 3.84 -7.09
C TYR A 106 -16.87 5.10 -6.90
N GLY A 107 -15.54 4.93 -6.92
CA GLY A 107 -14.60 6.05 -6.77
C GLY A 107 -14.78 7.13 -7.86
N PRO A 108 -14.71 6.79 -9.15
CA PRO A 108 -14.97 7.73 -10.23
C PRO A 108 -16.30 8.49 -10.10
N ARG A 109 -17.39 7.80 -9.73
CA ARG A 109 -18.69 8.46 -9.50
C ARG A 109 -18.65 9.47 -8.35
N THR A 110 -18.01 9.13 -7.24
CA THR A 110 -17.84 10.04 -6.09
C THR A 110 -17.03 11.28 -6.47
N HIS A 111 -16.16 11.15 -7.46
CA HIS A 111 -15.38 12.26 -8.02
C HIS A 111 -16.03 12.95 -9.23
N GLY A 112 -17.37 12.77 -9.41
CA GLY A 112 -18.17 13.52 -10.38
C GLY A 112 -18.18 12.94 -11.80
N ILE A 113 -17.67 11.73 -12.04
CA ILE A 113 -17.77 11.07 -13.35
C ILE A 113 -19.09 10.29 -13.41
N HIS A 114 -20.05 10.82 -14.17
CA HIS A 114 -21.40 10.22 -14.33
C HIS A 114 -21.67 9.69 -15.74
N SER A 115 -20.84 10.03 -16.73
CA SER A 115 -20.95 9.50 -18.09
C SER A 115 -20.75 7.99 -18.11
N LYS A 116 -21.77 7.25 -18.56
CA LYS A 116 -21.71 5.79 -18.65
C LYS A 116 -20.54 5.32 -19.52
N ALA A 117 -20.34 5.91 -20.68
CA ALA A 117 -19.25 5.55 -21.59
C ALA A 117 -17.87 5.72 -20.92
N LYS A 118 -17.67 6.82 -20.17
CA LYS A 118 -16.44 7.08 -19.45
C LYS A 118 -16.22 6.13 -18.28
N LEU A 119 -17.30 5.76 -17.58
CA LEU A 119 -17.24 4.74 -16.52
C LEU A 119 -16.94 3.35 -17.09
N ASP A 120 -17.53 2.98 -18.22
CA ASP A 120 -17.26 1.69 -18.89
C ASP A 120 -15.78 1.58 -19.28
N GLU A 121 -15.19 2.66 -19.82
CA GLU A 121 -13.74 2.76 -20.15
C GLU A 121 -12.86 2.61 -18.90
N ILE A 122 -13.18 3.34 -17.83
CA ILE A 122 -12.42 3.28 -16.56
C ILE A 122 -12.51 1.88 -15.96
N VAL A 123 -13.69 1.27 -15.94
CA VAL A 123 -13.90 -0.07 -15.37
C VAL A 123 -13.09 -1.10 -16.14
N GLU A 124 -13.18 -1.11 -17.48
CA GLU A 124 -12.41 -2.05 -18.29
C GLU A 124 -10.91 -1.85 -18.09
N LYS A 125 -10.43 -0.61 -18.19
CA LYS A 125 -9.02 -0.28 -18.00
C LYS A 125 -8.52 -0.74 -16.64
N SER A 126 -9.21 -0.40 -15.56
CA SER A 126 -8.78 -0.74 -14.19
C SER A 126 -8.76 -2.25 -13.95
N LEU A 127 -9.71 -3.01 -14.51
CA LEU A 127 -9.75 -4.46 -14.42
C LEU A 127 -8.62 -5.11 -15.25
N ARG A 128 -8.25 -4.52 -16.39
CA ARG A 128 -7.09 -4.95 -17.19
C ARG A 128 -5.79 -4.64 -16.48
N ASP A 129 -5.64 -3.42 -15.97
CA ASP A 129 -4.46 -2.99 -15.21
C ASP A 129 -4.25 -3.86 -13.95
N ALA A 130 -5.33 -4.40 -13.36
CA ALA A 130 -5.28 -5.34 -12.22
C ALA A 130 -5.22 -6.84 -12.65
N ALA A 131 -4.98 -7.14 -13.93
CA ALA A 131 -4.87 -8.48 -14.49
C ALA A 131 -6.05 -9.42 -14.12
N ILE A 132 -7.30 -8.91 -14.13
CA ILE A 132 -8.49 -9.67 -13.77
C ILE A 132 -9.61 -9.61 -14.82
N TRP A 133 -9.47 -8.74 -15.83
CA TRP A 133 -10.51 -8.51 -16.84
C TRP A 133 -11.05 -9.78 -17.47
N ASP A 134 -10.18 -10.67 -17.97
CA ASP A 134 -10.59 -11.88 -18.69
C ASP A 134 -11.34 -12.89 -17.79
N GLU A 135 -11.14 -12.82 -16.48
CA GLU A 135 -11.84 -13.66 -15.51
C GLU A 135 -13.25 -13.14 -15.17
N VAL A 136 -13.53 -11.83 -15.40
CA VAL A 136 -14.76 -11.20 -14.90
C VAL A 136 -15.60 -10.46 -15.95
N LYS A 137 -15.09 -10.23 -17.17
CA LYS A 137 -15.75 -9.43 -18.22
C LYS A 137 -17.19 -9.86 -18.53
N ASP A 138 -17.49 -11.17 -18.46
CA ASP A 138 -18.82 -11.70 -18.76
C ASP A 138 -19.77 -11.68 -17.54
N ARG A 139 -19.28 -11.22 -16.38
CA ARG A 139 -20.04 -11.22 -15.12
C ARG A 139 -19.93 -9.93 -14.32
N LEU A 140 -19.65 -8.81 -14.96
CA LEU A 140 -19.46 -7.50 -14.30
C LEU A 140 -20.62 -7.07 -13.42
N LYS A 141 -21.85 -7.50 -13.74
CA LYS A 141 -23.06 -7.21 -12.95
C LYS A 141 -23.29 -8.19 -11.78
N LYS A 142 -22.47 -9.24 -11.64
CA LYS A 142 -22.56 -10.17 -10.51
C LYS A 142 -21.93 -9.56 -9.26
N SER A 143 -22.37 -10.05 -8.10
CA SER A 143 -21.81 -9.63 -6.80
C SER A 143 -20.31 -9.93 -6.71
N ALA A 144 -19.53 -8.97 -6.25
CA ALA A 144 -18.11 -9.13 -5.99
C ALA A 144 -17.83 -10.11 -4.83
N LEU A 145 -18.77 -10.29 -3.91
CA LEU A 145 -18.60 -11.20 -2.76
C LEU A 145 -18.54 -12.68 -3.18
N GLY A 146 -19.04 -13.05 -4.36
CA GLY A 146 -18.95 -14.41 -4.90
C GLY A 146 -17.64 -14.75 -5.60
N MET A 147 -16.64 -13.86 -5.56
CA MET A 147 -15.31 -14.07 -6.15
C MET A 147 -14.39 -14.82 -5.18
N SER A 148 -13.36 -15.50 -5.70
CA SER A 148 -12.29 -16.09 -4.85
C SER A 148 -11.48 -15.00 -4.15
N GLY A 149 -10.79 -15.35 -3.06
CA GLY A 149 -9.98 -14.39 -2.29
C GLY A 149 -8.97 -13.63 -3.15
N GLY A 150 -8.22 -14.33 -4.00
CA GLY A 150 -7.27 -13.70 -4.93
C GLY A 150 -7.94 -12.81 -5.99
N GLN A 151 -9.12 -13.19 -6.47
CA GLN A 151 -9.92 -12.33 -7.36
C GLN A 151 -10.43 -11.09 -6.64
N GLN A 152 -10.92 -11.22 -5.40
CA GLN A 152 -11.37 -10.09 -4.59
C GLN A 152 -10.22 -9.13 -4.31
N GLN A 153 -9.03 -9.63 -4.02
CA GLN A 153 -7.85 -8.78 -3.78
C GLN A 153 -7.46 -8.00 -5.04
N ARG A 154 -7.41 -8.65 -6.21
CA ARG A 154 -7.16 -7.96 -7.48
C ARG A 154 -8.28 -6.96 -7.82
N LEU A 155 -9.53 -7.26 -7.46
CA LEU A 155 -10.62 -6.30 -7.58
C LEU A 155 -10.41 -5.07 -6.69
N CYS A 156 -9.94 -5.25 -5.45
CA CYS A 156 -9.61 -4.14 -4.55
C CYS A 156 -8.44 -3.29 -5.09
N ILE A 157 -7.46 -3.92 -5.75
CA ILE A 157 -6.40 -3.20 -6.47
C ILE A 157 -7.01 -2.41 -7.64
N ALA A 158 -7.84 -3.05 -8.50
CA ALA A 158 -8.52 -2.37 -9.60
C ALA A 158 -9.35 -1.17 -9.12
N ARG A 159 -10.05 -1.30 -7.99
CA ARG A 159 -10.81 -0.22 -7.36
C ARG A 159 -9.90 0.95 -6.96
N ALA A 160 -8.74 0.67 -6.40
CA ALA A 160 -7.76 1.71 -6.06
C ALA A 160 -7.22 2.41 -7.32
N LEU A 161 -6.97 1.67 -8.40
CA LEU A 161 -6.48 2.20 -9.69
C LEU A 161 -7.53 3.07 -10.42
N ALA A 162 -8.83 2.83 -10.18
CA ALA A 162 -9.91 3.50 -10.91
C ALA A 162 -9.97 5.02 -10.71
N VAL A 163 -9.36 5.56 -9.67
CA VAL A 163 -9.26 6.99 -9.41
C VAL A 163 -7.94 7.60 -9.88
N ASP A 164 -7.10 6.81 -10.58
CA ASP A 164 -5.79 7.16 -11.11
C ASP A 164 -4.88 7.78 -10.04
N PRO A 165 -4.52 7.01 -8.98
CA PRO A 165 -3.69 7.49 -7.89
C PRO A 165 -2.25 7.72 -8.35
N GLU A 166 -1.44 8.36 -7.53
CA GLU A 166 0.01 8.50 -7.72
C GLU A 166 0.79 7.44 -6.92
N VAL A 167 0.22 7.06 -5.77
CA VAL A 167 0.80 6.09 -4.84
C VAL A 167 -0.22 5.01 -4.49
N ILE A 168 0.25 3.77 -4.38
CA ILE A 168 -0.54 2.62 -3.94
C ILE A 168 0.10 2.05 -2.68
N LEU A 169 -0.62 2.14 -1.57
CA LEU A 169 -0.25 1.50 -0.30
C LEU A 169 -0.83 0.08 -0.26
N MET A 170 -0.01 -0.90 0.07
CA MET A 170 -0.42 -2.32 0.16
C MET A 170 -0.07 -2.86 1.54
N ASP A 171 -1.07 -3.09 2.38
CA ASP A 171 -0.87 -3.65 3.72
C ASP A 171 -1.01 -5.17 3.67
N GLU A 172 0.11 -5.90 3.64
CA GLU A 172 0.19 -7.37 3.54
C GLU A 172 -0.76 -8.00 2.49
N PRO A 173 -0.72 -7.55 1.21
CA PRO A 173 -1.77 -7.83 0.24
C PRO A 173 -1.93 -9.31 -0.13
N THR A 174 -1.00 -10.17 0.27
CA THR A 174 -0.95 -11.60 -0.10
C THR A 174 -1.07 -12.55 1.10
N SER A 175 -1.12 -12.04 2.32
CA SER A 175 -1.04 -12.84 3.55
C SER A 175 -2.15 -13.90 3.72
N ALA A 176 -3.32 -13.68 3.11
CA ALA A 176 -4.48 -14.58 3.18
C ALA A 176 -4.73 -15.36 1.88
N LEU A 177 -3.73 -15.41 0.98
CA LEU A 177 -3.89 -15.96 -0.36
C LEU A 177 -3.06 -17.25 -0.57
N ASP A 178 -3.53 -18.07 -1.50
CA ASP A 178 -2.78 -19.22 -1.99
C ASP A 178 -1.54 -18.79 -2.81
N PRO A 179 -0.55 -19.68 -3.01
CA PRO A 179 0.70 -19.34 -3.70
C PRO A 179 0.51 -18.84 -5.14
N ILE A 180 -0.49 -19.35 -5.87
CA ILE A 180 -0.76 -18.93 -7.26
C ILE A 180 -1.31 -17.51 -7.28
N SER A 181 -2.26 -17.21 -6.38
CA SER A 181 -2.81 -15.85 -6.23
C SER A 181 -1.76 -14.87 -5.73
N THR A 182 -0.86 -15.30 -4.85
CA THR A 182 0.29 -14.52 -4.37
C THR A 182 1.21 -14.12 -5.53
N SER A 183 1.65 -15.08 -6.35
CA SER A 183 2.50 -14.80 -7.52
C SER A 183 1.86 -13.79 -8.47
N LYS A 184 0.55 -13.93 -8.76
CA LYS A 184 -0.17 -12.98 -9.62
C LYS A 184 -0.17 -11.55 -9.07
N ILE A 185 -0.22 -11.36 -7.75
CA ILE A 185 -0.18 -10.02 -7.12
C ILE A 185 1.25 -9.48 -7.11
N GLU A 186 2.26 -10.33 -6.92
CA GLU A 186 3.66 -9.94 -7.02
C GLU A 186 3.99 -9.45 -8.44
N ASP A 187 3.64 -10.23 -9.47
CA ASP A 187 3.83 -9.84 -10.87
C ASP A 187 3.09 -8.54 -11.20
N LEU A 188 1.86 -8.41 -10.69
CA LEU A 188 1.06 -7.21 -10.85
C LEU A 188 1.73 -5.99 -10.21
N ALA A 189 2.28 -6.10 -9.00
CA ALA A 189 2.99 -4.99 -8.35
C ALA A 189 4.20 -4.54 -9.17
N VAL A 190 4.98 -5.48 -9.72
CA VAL A 190 6.13 -5.17 -10.58
C VAL A 190 5.70 -4.45 -11.86
N GLU A 191 4.57 -4.82 -12.46
CA GLU A 191 4.05 -4.09 -13.63
C GLU A 191 3.53 -2.69 -13.26
N LEU A 192 2.81 -2.58 -12.15
CA LEU A 192 2.23 -1.30 -11.70
C LEU A 192 3.29 -0.27 -11.32
N LYS A 193 4.47 -0.66 -10.83
CA LYS A 193 5.54 0.29 -10.48
C LYS A 193 6.03 1.13 -11.66
N LYS A 194 5.83 0.68 -12.89
CA LYS A 194 6.18 1.45 -14.09
C LYS A 194 5.41 2.78 -14.16
N LYS A 195 4.24 2.83 -13.54
CA LYS A 195 3.36 4.00 -13.55
C LYS A 195 3.18 4.61 -12.16
N TYR A 196 3.11 3.79 -11.11
CA TYR A 196 2.75 4.18 -9.75
C TYR A 196 3.93 3.99 -8.80
N THR A 197 3.98 4.78 -7.74
CA THR A 197 4.82 4.50 -6.57
C THR A 197 4.12 3.48 -5.70
N ILE A 198 4.79 2.41 -5.29
CA ILE A 198 4.20 1.34 -4.48
C ILE A 198 4.91 1.26 -3.14
N ILE A 199 4.13 1.23 -2.07
CA ILE A 199 4.64 1.01 -0.71
C ILE A 199 3.92 -0.21 -0.15
N MET A 200 4.68 -1.25 0.17
CA MET A 200 4.14 -2.55 0.57
C MET A 200 4.63 -2.95 1.95
N VAL A 201 3.72 -3.28 2.84
CA VAL A 201 4.05 -4.01 4.07
C VAL A 201 4.03 -5.50 3.78
N THR A 202 5.06 -6.22 4.18
CA THR A 202 5.09 -7.68 4.14
C THR A 202 5.86 -8.27 5.32
N HIS A 203 5.41 -9.41 5.81
CA HIS A 203 6.16 -10.24 6.76
C HIS A 203 6.95 -11.36 6.04
N ASN A 204 6.81 -11.48 4.72
CA ASN A 204 7.52 -12.46 3.91
C ASN A 204 8.76 -11.81 3.27
N MET A 205 9.93 -12.11 3.85
CA MET A 205 11.22 -11.58 3.38
C MET A 205 11.52 -11.97 1.94
N GLN A 206 11.15 -13.20 1.53
CA GLN A 206 11.36 -13.64 0.15
C GLN A 206 10.51 -12.84 -0.85
N GLN A 207 9.30 -12.44 -0.44
CA GLN A 207 8.47 -11.54 -1.23
C GLN A 207 9.14 -10.17 -1.39
N ALA A 208 9.63 -9.58 -0.30
CA ALA A 208 10.35 -8.30 -0.36
C ALA A 208 11.54 -8.39 -1.35
N VAL A 209 12.36 -9.43 -1.25
CA VAL A 209 13.51 -9.66 -2.16
C VAL A 209 13.08 -9.76 -3.63
N ARG A 210 11.93 -10.43 -3.92
CA ARG A 210 11.49 -10.61 -5.31
C ARG A 210 10.92 -9.35 -5.96
N VAL A 211 10.24 -8.50 -5.19
CA VAL A 211 9.42 -7.43 -5.79
C VAL A 211 9.91 -6.02 -5.51
N SER A 212 10.63 -5.77 -4.40
CA SER A 212 10.96 -4.41 -4.01
C SER A 212 12.32 -3.94 -4.52
N ASP A 213 12.39 -2.64 -4.80
CA ASP A 213 13.62 -1.93 -5.14
C ASP A 213 14.34 -1.48 -3.86
N LYS A 214 13.57 -1.00 -2.90
CA LYS A 214 14.03 -0.53 -1.59
C LYS A 214 13.34 -1.29 -0.46
N THR A 215 14.08 -1.63 0.57
CA THR A 215 13.54 -2.26 1.79
C THR A 215 13.83 -1.40 3.00
N VAL A 216 12.88 -1.33 3.92
CA VAL A 216 12.96 -0.62 5.19
C VAL A 216 12.63 -1.60 6.31
N PHE A 217 13.55 -1.77 7.24
CA PHE A 217 13.37 -2.62 8.41
C PHE A 217 12.86 -1.81 9.60
N PHE A 218 11.69 -2.21 10.10
CA PHE A 218 11.05 -1.64 11.28
C PHE A 218 11.23 -2.53 12.50
N LEU A 219 11.54 -1.93 13.66
CA LEU A 219 11.59 -2.60 14.94
C LEU A 219 11.10 -1.67 16.05
N LEU A 220 10.13 -2.12 16.86
CA LEU A 220 9.61 -1.41 18.04
C LEU A 220 9.23 0.06 17.82
N GLY A 221 8.69 0.37 16.64
CA GLY A 221 8.24 1.70 16.25
C GLY A 221 9.29 2.57 15.57
N GLU A 222 10.48 2.06 15.37
CA GLU A 222 11.62 2.77 14.76
C GLU A 222 11.98 2.19 13.40
N VAL A 223 12.53 3.02 12.51
CA VAL A 223 13.24 2.58 11.31
C VAL A 223 14.68 2.28 11.69
N ILE A 224 15.09 1.03 11.59
CA ILE A 224 16.43 0.57 11.96
C ILE A 224 17.39 0.70 10.79
N GLU A 225 16.95 0.27 9.62
CA GLU A 225 17.76 0.31 8.40
C GLU A 225 16.87 0.47 7.18
N SER A 226 17.34 1.24 6.20
CA SER A 226 16.67 1.40 4.92
C SER A 226 17.68 1.48 3.79
N GLY A 227 17.41 0.83 2.67
CA GLY A 227 18.31 0.84 1.54
C GLY A 227 17.83 0.01 0.37
N ASP A 228 18.68 -0.10 -0.63
CA ASP A 228 18.51 -1.02 -1.75
C ASP A 228 18.25 -2.44 -1.24
N THR A 229 17.25 -3.09 -1.78
CA THR A 229 16.78 -4.39 -1.27
C THR A 229 17.89 -5.45 -1.33
N GLU A 230 18.59 -5.57 -2.46
CA GLU A 230 19.64 -6.56 -2.63
C GLU A 230 20.78 -6.35 -1.61
N LYS A 231 21.16 -5.10 -1.38
CA LYS A 231 22.20 -4.76 -0.40
C LYS A 231 21.78 -5.04 1.02
N LEU A 232 20.57 -4.62 1.41
CA LEU A 232 20.06 -4.82 2.76
C LEU A 232 19.95 -6.31 3.14
N PHE A 233 19.59 -7.18 2.18
CA PHE A 233 19.49 -8.60 2.42
C PHE A 233 20.83 -9.35 2.33
N SER A 234 21.81 -8.84 1.56
CA SER A 234 23.11 -9.49 1.39
C SER A 234 24.15 -9.01 2.40
N VAL A 235 24.17 -7.71 2.72
CA VAL A 235 25.17 -7.08 3.61
C VAL A 235 24.48 -6.02 4.49
N PRO A 236 23.60 -6.44 5.43
CA PRO A 236 22.97 -5.52 6.37
C PRO A 236 24.00 -4.79 7.21
N GLN A 237 23.76 -3.50 7.46
CA GLN A 237 24.70 -2.66 8.22
C GLN A 237 24.40 -2.68 9.73
N ASP A 238 23.15 -2.88 10.10
CA ASP A 238 22.73 -2.97 11.50
C ASP A 238 22.62 -4.44 11.93
N LYS A 239 23.20 -4.76 13.09
CA LYS A 239 23.18 -6.11 13.66
C LYS A 239 21.75 -6.63 13.88
N ARG A 240 20.81 -5.77 14.23
CA ARG A 240 19.39 -6.13 14.43
C ARG A 240 18.73 -6.55 13.12
N THR A 241 19.12 -5.92 12.00
CA THR A 241 18.67 -6.28 10.64
C THR A 241 19.22 -7.67 10.28
N GLU A 242 20.51 -7.92 10.51
CA GLU A 242 21.16 -9.21 10.26
C GLU A 242 20.49 -10.33 11.06
N ASP A 243 20.26 -10.11 12.36
CA ASP A 243 19.63 -11.09 13.24
C ASP A 243 18.17 -11.40 12.81
N TYR A 244 17.43 -10.37 12.35
CA TYR A 244 16.08 -10.56 11.82
C TYR A 244 16.08 -11.38 10.52
N ILE A 245 16.95 -11.03 9.56
CA ILE A 245 17.02 -11.70 8.25
C ILE A 245 17.49 -13.16 8.39
N THR A 246 18.40 -13.44 9.32
CA THR A 246 18.96 -14.77 9.55
C THR A 246 18.09 -15.63 10.48
N GLY A 247 16.97 -15.10 10.99
CA GLY A 247 16.06 -15.81 11.90
C GLY A 247 16.64 -16.00 13.32
N ARG A 248 17.67 -15.24 13.69
CA ARG A 248 18.29 -15.26 15.04
C ARG A 248 17.64 -14.25 15.99
N PHE A 249 16.48 -13.73 15.59
CA PHE A 249 15.75 -12.72 16.30
C PHE A 249 14.87 -13.37 17.38
N GLY A 250 15.26 -13.24 18.65
CA GLY A 250 14.56 -13.80 19.80
C GLY A 250 15.14 -13.29 21.11
#